data_76512fbc8e7b6f0111daa3393e7ef1f7
#
_entry.id   76512fbc8e7b6f0111daa3393e7ef1f7
#
_cell.length_a   1.000
_cell.length_b   1.000
_cell.length_c   1.000
_cell.angle_alpha   90.00
_cell.angle_beta   90.00
_cell.angle_gamma   90.00
#
_symmetry.space_group_name_H-M   'P 1'
#
loop_
_entity.id
_entity.type
_entity.pdbx_description
1 polymer ?
#
loop_
_entity_poly.entity_id
_entity_poly.type
_entity_poly.pdbx_seq_one_letter_code
_entity_poly.pdbx_strand_id
1 'polypeptide(L)'
;QPASVKSLVPSFTIEGSQITVNGQPQTSSDNAQDFTQKLSYTVSNSKGVSNSYEIDLNRFTGLPVVYLTTSEPVLSKEEYVNGTFLLDGWRHYESIDQMDAKIRGRGNSTWFLHPKKPYQIKLESKRSLFGMEEDKKWLFLAEYSDKTLLRNRLAFELGHRSTLKWTPSGHFAEVFVNNVHTGVYHVTEKVEDGENRVNIGENGFLLEIDQPDRLDADDVFFQTETYLINIKEPSVDYGDAKFTEVRDHITKFEEILLGKDFADPEHGYPAYVDIDSFIDWFLINEVAKNVDAQWYSSIFLHWVPGGKISMGPIWDFDLGFGNVDYADATYPEGWWVRWNTWISRMLEDPAFVERVKERYADLDAQRPEIKQDLAGWAEELELSHAENDRIWQTMGRYVWPNPVVYDTYEEEVAHLEDWLDTRMDWMKEALERL
;
A
#
# COMPACT_ATOMS: atom_id res chain seq x y z
N GLN A 1 18.34 -21.12 13.44
CA GLN A 1 18.82 -19.73 13.47
C GLN A 1 19.49 -19.43 12.13
N PRO A 2 19.21 -18.29 11.49
CA PRO A 2 19.92 -17.89 10.29
C PRO A 2 21.42 -17.73 10.60
N ALA A 3 22.29 -18.24 9.71
CA ALA A 3 23.72 -18.10 9.89
C ALA A 3 24.10 -16.60 9.86
N SER A 4 24.95 -16.18 10.80
CA SER A 4 25.45 -14.81 10.82
C SER A 4 26.27 -14.55 9.56
N VAL A 5 25.87 -13.56 8.76
CA VAL A 5 26.65 -13.13 7.57
C VAL A 5 27.92 -12.35 7.93
N LYS A 6 28.13 -12.04 9.22
CA LYS A 6 29.31 -11.29 9.70
C LYS A 6 30.60 -12.09 9.72
N SER A 7 30.52 -13.43 9.62
CA SER A 7 31.70 -14.29 9.71
C SER A 7 31.44 -15.59 8.95
N LEU A 8 31.34 -15.49 7.63
CA LEU A 8 31.24 -16.65 6.75
C LEU A 8 32.56 -17.01 6.16
N VAL A 9 32.85 -18.32 6.08
CA VAL A 9 34.04 -18.88 5.47
C VAL A 9 33.70 -19.36 4.06
N PRO A 10 34.02 -18.60 2.99
CA PRO A 10 33.64 -18.97 1.64
C PRO A 10 34.55 -20.11 1.10
N SER A 11 33.94 -21.02 0.35
CA SER A 11 34.66 -22.02 -0.43
C SER A 11 34.62 -21.64 -1.91
N PHE A 12 35.77 -21.61 -2.57
CA PHE A 12 35.89 -21.21 -3.96
C PHE A 12 36.99 -21.96 -4.70
N THR A 13 36.91 -22.00 -6.01
CA THR A 13 37.97 -22.38 -6.93
C THR A 13 38.28 -21.22 -7.85
N ILE A 14 39.54 -21.01 -8.22
CA ILE A 14 39.99 -19.92 -9.09
C ILE A 14 40.82 -20.46 -10.26
N GLU A 15 40.67 -19.83 -11.41
CA GLU A 15 41.58 -20.00 -12.56
C GLU A 15 42.63 -18.88 -12.54
N GLY A 16 43.42 -18.82 -11.46
CA GLY A 16 44.39 -17.77 -11.22
C GLY A 16 45.44 -18.25 -10.22
N SER A 17 46.43 -17.40 -9.93
CA SER A 17 47.49 -17.69 -8.97
C SER A 17 47.21 -17.11 -7.58
N GLN A 18 46.33 -16.11 -7.48
CA GLN A 18 46.03 -15.43 -6.23
C GLN A 18 44.64 -14.86 -6.25
N ILE A 19 43.97 -14.86 -5.09
CA ILE A 19 42.72 -14.15 -4.84
C ILE A 19 42.89 -13.29 -3.59
N THR A 20 42.35 -12.06 -3.64
CA THR A 20 42.37 -11.12 -2.51
C THR A 20 41.03 -10.49 -2.29
N VAL A 21 40.71 -10.10 -1.02
CA VAL A 21 39.60 -9.22 -0.64
C VAL A 21 40.18 -8.00 0.06
N ASN A 22 39.87 -6.81 -0.41
CA ASN A 22 40.44 -5.56 0.12
C ASN A 22 41.98 -5.60 0.19
N GLY A 23 42.62 -6.25 -0.80
CA GLY A 23 44.06 -6.42 -0.87
C GLY A 23 44.64 -7.50 0.05
N GLN A 24 43.85 -8.19 0.87
CA GLN A 24 44.29 -9.28 1.74
C GLN A 24 44.11 -10.63 1.04
N PRO A 25 45.17 -11.48 0.99
CA PRO A 25 45.06 -12.81 0.41
C PRO A 25 43.99 -13.66 1.07
N GLN A 26 43.33 -14.47 0.25
CA GLN A 26 42.25 -15.37 0.69
C GLN A 26 42.60 -16.81 0.38
N THR A 27 42.23 -17.70 1.29
CA THR A 27 42.34 -19.16 1.14
C THR A 27 40.93 -19.74 1.21
N SER A 28 40.56 -20.57 0.22
CA SER A 28 39.28 -21.26 0.19
C SER A 28 39.06 -22.09 1.45
N SER A 29 37.87 -21.96 2.05
CA SER A 29 37.47 -22.70 3.26
C SER A 29 38.30 -22.39 4.52
N ASP A 30 38.99 -21.24 4.59
CA ASP A 30 39.85 -20.88 5.72
C ASP A 30 39.54 -19.46 6.27
N ASN A 31 39.57 -18.44 5.41
CA ASN A 31 39.41 -17.06 5.86
C ASN A 31 37.94 -16.64 5.96
N ALA A 32 37.52 -16.29 7.15
CA ALA A 32 36.19 -15.72 7.38
C ALA A 32 36.11 -14.27 6.83
N GLN A 33 34.96 -13.93 6.26
CA GLN A 33 34.64 -12.60 5.74
C GLN A 33 33.34 -12.10 6.28
N ASP A 34 33.22 -10.78 6.43
CA ASP A 34 31.97 -10.09 6.78
C ASP A 34 31.21 -9.71 5.50
N PHE A 35 30.13 -10.44 5.23
CA PHE A 35 29.24 -10.21 4.10
C PHE A 35 28.05 -9.30 4.44
N THR A 36 28.10 -8.52 5.50
CA THR A 36 27.10 -7.46 5.77
C THR A 36 27.19 -6.33 4.75
N GLN A 37 28.31 -6.24 4.04
CA GLN A 37 28.54 -5.32 2.94
C GLN A 37 29.04 -6.09 1.72
N LYS A 38 28.82 -5.51 0.54
CA LYS A 38 29.35 -6.04 -0.71
C LYS A 38 30.88 -6.17 -0.64
N LEU A 39 31.42 -7.32 -1.03
CA LEU A 39 32.86 -7.58 -1.05
C LEU A 39 33.38 -7.66 -2.49
N SER A 40 34.54 -7.05 -2.74
CA SER A 40 35.23 -7.15 -4.03
C SER A 40 36.37 -8.17 -3.93
N TYR A 41 36.20 -9.28 -4.63
CA TYR A 41 37.22 -10.31 -4.79
C TYR A 41 38.05 -10.04 -6.06
N THR A 42 39.35 -9.91 -5.92
CA THR A 42 40.25 -9.72 -7.07
C THR A 42 41.08 -11.00 -7.30
N VAL A 43 40.92 -11.61 -8.47
CA VAL A 43 41.68 -12.78 -8.90
C VAL A 43 42.75 -12.32 -9.86
N SER A 44 44.04 -12.70 -9.58
CA SER A 44 45.20 -12.33 -10.38
C SER A 44 45.89 -13.59 -10.92
N ASN A 45 46.48 -13.49 -12.11
CA ASN A 45 47.31 -14.55 -12.65
C ASN A 45 48.82 -14.26 -12.42
N SER A 46 49.66 -15.20 -12.76
CA SER A 46 51.13 -15.09 -12.60
C SER A 46 51.79 -13.98 -13.45
N LYS A 47 51.06 -13.39 -14.40
CA LYS A 47 51.49 -12.28 -15.26
C LYS A 47 51.01 -10.91 -14.77
N GLY A 48 50.32 -10.86 -13.61
CA GLY A 48 49.83 -9.62 -13.04
C GLY A 48 48.51 -9.11 -13.66
N VAL A 49 47.87 -9.89 -14.53
CA VAL A 49 46.54 -9.55 -15.03
C VAL A 49 45.51 -9.97 -13.97
N SER A 50 44.59 -9.07 -13.64
CA SER A 50 43.54 -9.29 -12.61
C SER A 50 42.17 -8.96 -13.10
N ASN A 51 41.20 -9.70 -12.57
CA ASN A 51 39.74 -9.43 -12.69
C ASN A 51 39.16 -9.30 -11.29
N SER A 52 38.22 -8.37 -11.12
CA SER A 52 37.48 -8.17 -9.87
C SER A 52 36.04 -8.65 -10.01
N TYR A 53 35.55 -9.29 -8.97
CA TYR A 53 34.19 -9.83 -8.84
C TYR A 53 33.56 -9.24 -7.59
N GLU A 54 32.42 -8.62 -7.73
CA GLU A 54 31.63 -8.16 -6.58
C GLU A 54 30.72 -9.29 -6.09
N ILE A 55 30.79 -9.59 -4.80
CA ILE A 55 29.94 -10.56 -4.13
C ILE A 55 29.03 -9.80 -3.19
N ASP A 56 27.74 -9.86 -3.46
CA ASP A 56 26.67 -9.39 -2.58
C ASP A 56 25.90 -10.60 -2.06
N LEU A 57 25.81 -10.74 -0.74
CA LEU A 57 25.15 -11.87 -0.12
C LEU A 57 23.82 -11.40 0.48
N ASN A 58 22.73 -11.89 -0.07
CA ASN A 58 21.41 -11.64 0.47
C ASN A 58 21.03 -12.76 1.45
N ARG A 59 20.48 -12.37 2.61
CA ARG A 59 19.96 -13.32 3.57
C ARG A 59 18.57 -13.76 3.13
N PHE A 60 18.30 -15.06 3.14
CA PHE A 60 16.92 -15.54 3.05
C PHE A 60 16.17 -15.23 4.35
N THR A 61 15.08 -14.48 4.23
CA THR A 61 14.33 -13.92 5.37
C THR A 61 13.09 -14.72 5.76
N GLY A 62 12.66 -15.64 4.90
CA GLY A 62 11.44 -16.42 5.07
C GLY A 62 10.27 -15.94 4.20
N LEU A 63 10.33 -14.72 3.67
CA LEU A 63 9.33 -14.22 2.74
C LEU A 63 9.46 -14.89 1.36
N PRO A 64 8.38 -14.95 0.58
CA PRO A 64 8.44 -15.29 -0.83
C PRO A 64 9.32 -14.27 -1.60
N VAL A 65 9.90 -14.70 -2.70
CA VAL A 65 10.83 -13.89 -3.49
C VAL A 65 10.28 -13.65 -4.90
N VAL A 66 10.19 -12.40 -5.29
CA VAL A 66 9.82 -11.99 -6.66
C VAL A 66 11.05 -11.54 -7.42
N TYR A 67 11.22 -12.06 -8.63
CA TYR A 67 12.23 -11.63 -9.57
C TYR A 67 11.59 -10.91 -10.74
N LEU A 68 11.96 -9.65 -10.93
CA LEU A 68 11.58 -8.82 -12.07
C LEU A 68 12.82 -8.60 -12.94
N THR A 69 12.73 -8.97 -14.20
CA THR A 69 13.76 -8.63 -15.17
C THR A 69 13.17 -7.69 -16.20
N THR A 70 13.82 -6.58 -16.49
CA THR A 70 13.34 -5.56 -17.44
C THR A 70 14.30 -5.43 -18.62
N SER A 71 13.76 -5.22 -19.81
CA SER A 71 14.55 -5.02 -21.03
C SER A 71 15.34 -3.71 -21.03
N GLU A 72 14.88 -2.73 -20.25
CA GLU A 72 15.45 -1.41 -20.07
C GLU A 72 15.06 -0.84 -18.70
N PRO A 73 15.70 0.21 -18.20
CA PRO A 73 15.33 0.82 -16.91
C PRO A 73 13.89 1.32 -16.88
N VAL A 74 13.19 1.09 -15.75
CA VAL A 74 11.85 1.65 -15.51
C VAL A 74 12.00 3.10 -15.06
N LEU A 75 11.74 4.04 -15.96
CA LEU A 75 11.92 5.48 -15.72
C LEU A 75 10.62 6.28 -15.74
N SER A 76 9.49 5.64 -16.08
CA SER A 76 8.19 6.29 -16.20
C SER A 76 7.14 5.54 -15.37
N LYS A 77 6.16 6.29 -14.86
CA LYS A 77 4.93 5.74 -14.29
C LYS A 77 3.80 5.61 -15.31
N GLU A 78 3.97 6.18 -16.51
CA GLU A 78 2.99 6.14 -17.60
C GLU A 78 3.28 4.98 -18.57
N GLU A 79 4.56 4.81 -18.93
CA GLU A 79 4.97 3.86 -19.95
C GLU A 79 5.44 2.53 -19.37
N TYR A 80 4.95 1.44 -19.94
CA TYR A 80 5.38 0.08 -19.58
C TYR A 80 6.65 -0.32 -20.32
N VAL A 81 7.58 -0.88 -19.56
CA VAL A 81 8.76 -1.60 -20.05
C VAL A 81 8.43 -3.08 -20.12
N ASN A 82 8.84 -3.77 -21.20
CA ASN A 82 8.74 -5.22 -21.29
C ASN A 82 9.75 -5.89 -20.35
N GLY A 83 9.37 -7.04 -19.82
CA GLY A 83 10.22 -7.80 -18.94
C GLY A 83 9.64 -9.16 -18.60
N THR A 84 10.16 -9.77 -17.56
CA THR A 84 9.68 -11.04 -17.03
C THR A 84 9.43 -10.96 -15.53
N PHE A 85 8.52 -11.81 -15.09
CA PHE A 85 8.15 -12.03 -13.69
C PHE A 85 8.38 -13.48 -13.33
N LEU A 86 8.92 -13.73 -12.14
CA LEU A 86 9.02 -15.05 -11.53
C LEU A 86 8.70 -14.89 -10.04
N LEU A 87 7.95 -15.83 -9.48
CA LEU A 87 7.68 -15.90 -8.04
C LEU A 87 8.20 -17.22 -7.48
N ASP A 88 9.13 -17.15 -6.54
CA ASP A 88 9.45 -18.25 -5.64
C ASP A 88 8.59 -18.10 -4.38
N GLY A 89 7.51 -18.86 -4.31
CA GLY A 89 6.56 -18.87 -3.19
C GLY A 89 7.10 -19.57 -1.93
N TRP A 90 8.33 -20.14 -2.00
CA TRP A 90 8.94 -20.89 -0.94
C TRP A 90 8.01 -22.01 -0.43
N ARG A 91 7.80 -22.10 0.87
CA ARG A 91 6.96 -23.13 1.50
C ARG A 91 5.52 -22.68 1.76
N HIS A 92 5.24 -21.40 1.53
CA HIS A 92 3.99 -20.78 1.96
C HIS A 92 3.01 -20.59 0.80
N TYR A 93 3.52 -20.40 -0.41
CA TYR A 93 2.72 -20.09 -1.58
C TYR A 93 3.14 -20.91 -2.79
N GLU A 94 2.24 -21.00 -3.76
CA GLU A 94 2.55 -21.60 -5.06
C GLU A 94 3.57 -20.72 -5.80
N SER A 95 4.62 -21.35 -6.33
CA SER A 95 5.62 -20.65 -7.15
C SER A 95 5.09 -20.48 -8.57
N ILE A 96 5.51 -19.39 -9.22
CA ILE A 96 5.17 -19.10 -10.60
C ILE A 96 6.46 -19.08 -11.40
N ASP A 97 6.57 -19.98 -12.37
CA ASP A 97 7.68 -20.02 -13.31
C ASP A 97 7.78 -18.70 -14.09
N GLN A 98 8.97 -18.42 -14.60
CA GLN A 98 9.21 -17.20 -15.35
C GLN A 98 8.22 -17.04 -16.51
N MET A 99 7.56 -15.89 -16.54
CA MET A 99 6.60 -15.51 -17.57
C MET A 99 6.79 -14.06 -18.01
N ASP A 100 6.28 -13.72 -19.19
CA ASP A 100 6.33 -12.35 -19.69
C ASP A 100 5.46 -11.41 -18.84
N ALA A 101 5.98 -10.21 -18.62
CA ALA A 101 5.29 -9.17 -17.89
C ALA A 101 5.65 -7.80 -18.48
N LYS A 102 4.82 -6.81 -18.13
CA LYS A 102 5.09 -5.39 -18.37
C LYS A 102 5.20 -4.69 -17.02
N ILE A 103 6.21 -3.87 -16.86
CA ILE A 103 6.55 -3.19 -15.61
C ILE A 103 6.58 -1.69 -15.85
N ARG A 104 5.96 -0.90 -14.97
CA ARG A 104 6.10 0.55 -14.93
C ARG A 104 6.19 1.06 -13.49
N GLY A 105 6.62 2.28 -13.31
CA GLY A 105 6.49 2.98 -12.04
C GLY A 105 5.02 3.21 -11.67
N ARG A 106 4.76 3.55 -10.41
CA ARG A 106 3.44 3.97 -9.91
C ARG A 106 3.56 4.98 -8.76
N GLY A 107 2.42 5.54 -8.37
CA GLY A 107 2.32 6.50 -7.28
C GLY A 107 2.73 7.92 -7.70
N ASN A 108 2.54 8.85 -6.80
CA ASN A 108 2.87 10.26 -6.99
C ASN A 108 4.08 10.62 -6.10
N SER A 109 3.85 11.04 -4.86
CA SER A 109 4.93 11.41 -3.93
C SER A 109 5.98 10.31 -3.79
N THR A 110 5.55 9.06 -3.63
CA THR A 110 6.43 7.90 -3.49
C THR A 110 7.31 7.67 -4.72
N TRP A 111 6.80 7.93 -5.95
CA TRP A 111 7.59 7.81 -7.16
C TRP A 111 8.62 8.95 -7.31
N PHE A 112 8.22 10.19 -7.03
CA PHE A 112 9.08 11.34 -7.29
C PHE A 112 10.07 11.62 -6.16
N LEU A 113 9.67 11.43 -4.88
CA LEU A 113 10.44 11.86 -3.73
C LEU A 113 11.35 10.77 -3.16
N HIS A 114 10.95 9.49 -3.23
CA HIS A 114 11.68 8.41 -2.57
C HIS A 114 12.62 7.67 -3.52
N PRO A 115 13.78 7.19 -3.04
CA PRO A 115 14.73 6.42 -3.84
C PRO A 115 14.22 5.02 -4.15
N LYS A 116 13.50 4.36 -3.23
CA LYS A 116 12.87 3.06 -3.42
C LYS A 116 11.60 3.25 -4.23
N LYS A 117 11.57 2.71 -5.44
CA LYS A 117 10.49 2.95 -6.40
C LYS A 117 9.39 1.91 -6.28
N PRO A 118 8.11 2.32 -6.19
CA PRO A 118 6.97 1.42 -6.32
C PRO A 118 6.70 1.08 -7.78
N TYR A 119 6.14 -0.13 -8.04
CA TYR A 119 5.89 -0.62 -9.38
C TYR A 119 4.45 -1.08 -9.57
N GLN A 120 3.98 -1.00 -10.81
CA GLN A 120 2.82 -1.71 -11.31
C GLN A 120 3.26 -2.75 -12.32
N ILE A 121 2.85 -4.00 -12.08
CA ILE A 121 3.16 -5.15 -12.94
C ILE A 121 1.90 -5.58 -13.67
N LYS A 122 2.03 -5.88 -14.97
CA LYS A 122 0.97 -6.48 -15.77
C LYS A 122 1.49 -7.78 -16.36
N LEU A 123 1.02 -8.90 -15.81
CA LEU A 123 1.36 -10.26 -16.24
C LEU A 123 0.73 -10.56 -17.61
N GLU A 124 1.34 -11.44 -18.39
CA GLU A 124 0.82 -11.90 -19.66
C GLU A 124 -0.56 -12.57 -19.52
N SER A 125 -0.75 -13.36 -18.47
CA SER A 125 -2.01 -14.02 -18.13
C SER A 125 -2.36 -13.82 -16.66
N LYS A 126 -3.64 -14.01 -16.30
CA LYS A 126 -4.08 -13.97 -14.91
C LYS A 126 -3.33 -15.01 -14.09
N ARG A 127 -2.91 -14.62 -12.88
CA ARG A 127 -2.31 -15.49 -11.87
C ARG A 127 -2.77 -15.07 -10.49
N SER A 128 -2.93 -16.03 -9.60
CA SER A 128 -3.03 -15.82 -8.17
C SER A 128 -1.62 -15.57 -7.62
N LEU A 129 -1.39 -14.45 -6.96
CA LEU A 129 -0.17 -14.20 -6.21
C LEU A 129 -0.48 -14.39 -4.72
N PHE A 130 0.33 -15.17 -4.03
CA PHE A 130 0.22 -15.41 -2.56
C PHE A 130 -1.16 -15.89 -2.09
N GLY A 131 -1.90 -16.59 -2.95
CA GLY A 131 -3.25 -17.07 -2.65
C GLY A 131 -4.35 -16.01 -2.81
N MET A 132 -4.02 -14.79 -3.22
CA MET A 132 -5.02 -13.78 -3.59
C MET A 132 -5.72 -14.15 -4.89
N GLU A 133 -6.90 -13.61 -5.12
CA GLU A 133 -7.69 -13.86 -6.34
C GLU A 133 -6.94 -13.48 -7.61
N GLU A 134 -7.04 -14.32 -8.62
CA GLU A 134 -6.26 -14.18 -9.85
C GLU A 134 -6.57 -12.90 -10.64
N ASP A 135 -5.52 -12.21 -11.03
CA ASP A 135 -5.58 -11.10 -11.97
C ASP A 135 -4.28 -10.95 -12.77
N LYS A 136 -4.27 -9.99 -13.73
CA LYS A 136 -3.07 -9.62 -14.49
C LYS A 136 -2.29 -8.48 -13.86
N LYS A 137 -2.96 -7.56 -13.16
CA LYS A 137 -2.33 -6.34 -12.64
C LYS A 137 -2.12 -6.43 -11.14
N TRP A 138 -0.89 -6.15 -10.74
CA TRP A 138 -0.45 -6.21 -9.35
C TRP A 138 0.36 -4.97 -9.02
N LEU A 139 0.23 -4.48 -7.79
CA LEU A 139 0.95 -3.32 -7.30
C LEU A 139 2.00 -3.75 -6.29
N PHE A 140 3.16 -3.15 -6.40
CA PHE A 140 4.30 -3.35 -5.52
C PHE A 140 4.55 -2.04 -4.79
N LEU A 141 3.99 -1.90 -3.60
CA LEU A 141 4.13 -0.72 -2.76
C LEU A 141 5.51 -0.74 -2.10
N ALA A 142 6.24 0.36 -2.23
CA ALA A 142 7.61 0.45 -1.76
C ALA A 142 7.73 0.63 -0.24
N GLU A 143 6.69 1.18 0.40
CA GLU A 143 6.60 1.47 1.84
C GLU A 143 7.85 2.19 2.39
N TYR A 144 8.44 3.11 1.61
CA TYR A 144 9.73 3.72 1.96
C TYR A 144 9.62 4.69 3.15
N SER A 145 8.53 5.44 3.22
CA SER A 145 8.23 6.36 4.33
C SER A 145 7.55 5.67 5.51
N ASP A 146 6.94 4.52 5.30
CA ASP A 146 6.44 3.71 6.40
C ASP A 146 7.52 2.75 6.90
N LYS A 147 8.25 3.14 7.94
CA LYS A 147 9.33 2.35 8.51
C LYS A 147 8.86 1.06 9.17
N THR A 148 7.58 0.94 9.52
CA THR A 148 7.01 -0.33 9.98
C THR A 148 6.68 -1.27 8.84
N LEU A 149 6.47 -0.77 7.61
CA LEU A 149 5.93 -1.46 6.44
C LEU A 149 4.46 -1.95 6.63
N LEU A 150 3.79 -1.59 7.74
CA LEU A 150 2.55 -2.24 8.20
C LEU A 150 1.29 -1.39 8.03
N ARG A 151 1.40 -0.07 7.79
CA ARG A 151 0.24 0.85 7.84
C ARG A 151 -0.82 0.54 6.78
N ASN A 152 -0.42 0.30 5.53
CA ASN A 152 -1.34 -0.13 4.49
C ASN A 152 -1.95 -1.52 4.82
N ARG A 153 -1.14 -2.46 5.32
CA ARG A 153 -1.61 -3.78 5.72
C ARG A 153 -2.64 -3.69 6.85
N LEU A 154 -2.39 -2.86 7.85
CA LEU A 154 -3.30 -2.61 8.97
C LEU A 154 -4.63 -2.03 8.49
N ALA A 155 -4.58 -1.00 7.63
CA ALA A 155 -5.80 -0.41 7.07
C ALA A 155 -6.62 -1.41 6.25
N PHE A 156 -5.97 -2.24 5.43
CA PHE A 156 -6.66 -3.28 4.67
C PHE A 156 -7.29 -4.33 5.60
N GLU A 157 -6.64 -4.68 6.70
CA GLU A 157 -7.24 -5.58 7.71
C GLU A 157 -8.50 -4.98 8.33
N LEU A 158 -8.50 -3.67 8.67
CA LEU A 158 -9.69 -2.98 9.12
C LEU A 158 -10.82 -3.05 8.06
N GLY A 159 -10.45 -2.89 6.79
CA GLY A 159 -11.38 -3.02 5.67
C GLY A 159 -11.97 -4.43 5.54
N HIS A 160 -11.16 -5.48 5.67
CA HIS A 160 -11.63 -6.87 5.64
C HIS A 160 -12.54 -7.23 6.81
N ARG A 161 -12.40 -6.55 7.95
CA ARG A 161 -13.27 -6.71 9.14
C ARG A 161 -14.55 -5.87 9.08
N SER A 162 -14.72 -5.08 8.03
CA SER A 162 -15.87 -4.17 7.80
C SER A 162 -16.92 -4.79 6.88
N THR A 163 -17.94 -4.01 6.52
CA THR A 163 -18.94 -4.37 5.51
C THR A 163 -18.64 -3.83 4.12
N LEU A 164 -17.46 -3.24 3.91
CA LEU A 164 -17.05 -2.80 2.57
C LEU A 164 -17.06 -3.99 1.61
N LYS A 165 -17.66 -3.80 0.44
CA LYS A 165 -17.90 -4.90 -0.52
C LYS A 165 -16.62 -5.53 -1.02
N TRP A 166 -15.55 -4.77 -1.09
CA TRP A 166 -14.23 -5.22 -1.46
C TRP A 166 -13.16 -4.33 -0.81
N THR A 167 -12.11 -4.96 -0.35
CA THR A 167 -10.91 -4.32 0.19
C THR A 167 -9.71 -5.01 -0.43
N PRO A 168 -8.66 -4.26 -0.85
CA PRO A 168 -7.46 -4.88 -1.40
C PRO A 168 -6.82 -5.83 -0.39
N SER A 169 -6.42 -7.00 -0.85
CA SER A 169 -5.53 -7.89 -0.12
C SER A 169 -4.08 -7.60 -0.50
N GLY A 170 -3.15 -7.98 0.36
CA GLY A 170 -1.73 -7.82 0.07
C GLY A 170 -0.84 -8.70 0.94
N HIS A 171 0.35 -9.00 0.44
CA HIS A 171 1.37 -9.80 1.11
C HIS A 171 2.75 -9.20 0.91
N PHE A 172 3.66 -9.47 1.84
CA PHE A 172 5.04 -9.02 1.71
C PHE A 172 5.88 -10.00 0.89
N ALA A 173 6.78 -9.45 0.08
CA ALA A 173 7.74 -10.23 -0.69
C ALA A 173 9.08 -9.50 -0.76
N GLU A 174 10.17 -10.26 -0.77
CA GLU A 174 11.48 -9.77 -1.19
C GLU A 174 11.47 -9.57 -2.70
N VAL A 175 11.95 -8.44 -3.19
CA VAL A 175 11.93 -8.15 -4.63
C VAL A 175 13.34 -7.93 -5.18
N PHE A 176 13.63 -8.63 -6.27
CA PHE A 176 14.84 -8.43 -7.05
C PHE A 176 14.47 -7.82 -8.40
N VAL A 177 15.11 -6.70 -8.74
CA VAL A 177 14.98 -6.08 -10.06
C VAL A 177 16.33 -6.21 -10.78
N ASN A 178 16.33 -6.91 -11.93
CA ASN A 178 17.55 -7.19 -12.69
C ASN A 178 18.67 -7.81 -11.82
N ASN A 179 18.31 -8.79 -11.00
CA ASN A 179 19.18 -9.48 -10.04
C ASN A 179 19.73 -8.60 -8.90
N VAL A 180 19.25 -7.37 -8.75
CA VAL A 180 19.60 -6.52 -7.61
C VAL A 180 18.46 -6.59 -6.58
N HIS A 181 18.79 -6.96 -5.35
CA HIS A 181 17.81 -6.95 -4.25
C HIS A 181 17.40 -5.51 -3.95
N THR A 182 16.09 -5.24 -4.04
CA THR A 182 15.50 -3.92 -3.82
C THR A 182 14.69 -3.84 -2.52
N GLY A 183 14.78 -4.87 -1.69
CA GLY A 183 14.14 -4.93 -0.37
C GLY A 183 12.72 -5.50 -0.40
N VAL A 184 12.00 -5.29 0.68
CA VAL A 184 10.63 -5.77 0.89
C VAL A 184 9.63 -4.85 0.21
N TYR A 185 8.66 -5.44 -0.45
CA TYR A 185 7.49 -4.73 -0.99
C TYR A 185 6.19 -5.33 -0.45
N HIS A 186 5.21 -4.48 -0.20
CA HIS A 186 3.84 -4.92 0.00
C HIS A 186 3.20 -5.10 -1.37
N VAL A 187 3.06 -6.36 -1.79
CA VAL A 187 2.44 -6.72 -3.08
C VAL A 187 0.94 -6.82 -2.87
N THR A 188 0.17 -6.02 -3.60
CA THR A 188 -1.26 -5.87 -3.36
C THR A 188 -2.05 -5.85 -4.66
N GLU A 189 -3.34 -6.06 -4.52
CA GLU A 189 -4.34 -5.91 -5.57
C GLU A 189 -4.49 -4.45 -5.97
N LYS A 190 -4.87 -4.23 -7.23
CA LYS A 190 -5.14 -2.88 -7.76
C LYS A 190 -6.61 -2.53 -7.59
N VAL A 191 -6.90 -1.30 -7.18
CA VAL A 191 -8.25 -0.74 -7.26
C VAL A 191 -8.61 -0.53 -8.74
N GLU A 192 -9.47 -1.39 -9.26
CA GLU A 192 -10.01 -1.34 -10.63
C GLU A 192 -11.28 -2.18 -10.72
N ASP A 193 -12.04 -2.04 -11.82
CA ASP A 193 -13.16 -2.93 -12.10
C ASP A 193 -12.66 -4.35 -12.44
N GLY A 194 -13.38 -5.34 -11.94
CA GLY A 194 -13.11 -6.73 -12.22
C GLY A 194 -13.92 -7.67 -11.35
N GLU A 195 -14.12 -8.91 -11.82
CA GLU A 195 -14.86 -9.94 -11.10
C GLU A 195 -14.27 -10.17 -9.69
N ASN A 196 -12.94 -10.13 -9.59
CA ASN A 196 -12.16 -10.35 -8.37
C ASN A 196 -11.59 -9.03 -7.78
N ARG A 197 -12.16 -7.90 -8.14
CA ARG A 197 -11.81 -6.55 -7.69
C ARG A 197 -13.09 -5.81 -7.31
N VAL A 198 -13.16 -4.52 -7.57
CA VAL A 198 -14.40 -3.76 -7.41
C VAL A 198 -15.37 -4.19 -8.51
N ASN A 199 -16.23 -5.14 -8.20
CA ASN A 199 -17.18 -5.67 -9.19
C ASN A 199 -18.36 -4.69 -9.36
N ILE A 200 -18.26 -3.83 -10.37
CA ILE A 200 -19.31 -2.88 -10.74
C ILE A 200 -20.25 -3.43 -11.84
N GLY A 201 -19.94 -4.61 -12.39
CA GLY A 201 -20.70 -5.22 -13.50
C GLY A 201 -20.64 -4.40 -14.78
N GLU A 202 -21.49 -4.72 -15.75
CA GLU A 202 -21.44 -4.11 -17.10
C GLU A 202 -21.83 -2.63 -17.14
N ASN A 203 -22.64 -2.17 -16.18
CA ASN A 203 -23.25 -0.83 -16.21
C ASN A 203 -22.88 0.06 -15.02
N GLY A 204 -22.04 -0.42 -14.11
CA GLY A 204 -21.63 0.35 -12.95
C GLY A 204 -20.49 1.31 -13.23
N PHE A 205 -20.14 2.05 -12.20
CA PHE A 205 -19.09 3.07 -12.21
C PHE A 205 -18.20 2.93 -10.98
N LEU A 206 -16.90 3.00 -11.18
CA LEU A 206 -15.90 3.23 -10.15
C LEU A 206 -15.44 4.68 -10.27
N LEU A 207 -15.55 5.41 -9.20
CA LEU A 207 -15.31 6.86 -9.14
C LEU A 207 -14.27 7.16 -8.06
N GLU A 208 -13.58 8.28 -8.22
CA GLU A 208 -12.62 8.80 -7.25
C GLU A 208 -12.88 10.29 -7.00
N ILE A 209 -12.96 10.70 -5.72
CA ILE A 209 -12.84 12.10 -5.37
C ILE A 209 -11.37 12.46 -5.49
N ASP A 210 -11.07 13.47 -6.29
CA ASP A 210 -9.71 13.81 -6.68
C ASP A 210 -9.51 15.32 -6.75
N GLN A 211 -8.30 15.77 -7.04
CA GLN A 211 -7.96 17.16 -7.22
C GLN A 211 -7.41 17.43 -8.64
N PRO A 212 -7.52 18.66 -9.16
CA PRO A 212 -7.06 18.97 -10.52
C PRO A 212 -5.58 18.64 -10.78
N ASP A 213 -4.72 18.70 -9.77
CA ASP A 213 -3.30 18.39 -9.86
C ASP A 213 -2.97 16.88 -9.81
N ARG A 214 -4.00 16.03 -9.63
CA ARG A 214 -3.91 14.58 -9.62
C ARG A 214 -4.43 13.92 -10.89
N LEU A 215 -5.16 14.67 -11.71
CA LEU A 215 -5.74 14.16 -12.95
C LEU A 215 -4.67 13.87 -14.00
N ASP A 216 -4.80 12.74 -14.66
CA ASP A 216 -4.07 12.43 -15.87
C ASP A 216 -4.72 13.13 -17.10
N ALA A 217 -3.98 13.26 -18.18
CA ALA A 217 -4.43 14.05 -19.36
C ALA A 217 -5.68 13.46 -20.05
N ASP A 218 -5.94 12.18 -19.87
CA ASP A 218 -7.04 11.42 -20.43
C ASP A 218 -8.16 11.12 -19.40
N ASP A 219 -8.04 11.65 -18.19
CA ASP A 219 -9.10 11.50 -17.19
C ASP A 219 -10.37 12.25 -17.58
N VAL A 220 -11.52 11.60 -17.38
CA VAL A 220 -12.85 12.19 -17.58
C VAL A 220 -13.50 12.40 -16.22
N PHE A 221 -13.81 13.64 -15.90
CA PHE A 221 -14.30 14.04 -14.60
C PHE A 221 -15.47 15.05 -14.68
N PHE A 222 -16.14 15.26 -13.57
CA PHE A 222 -17.13 16.32 -13.41
C PHE A 222 -17.01 16.96 -12.03
N GLN A 223 -17.52 18.17 -11.90
CA GLN A 223 -17.56 18.92 -10.65
C GLN A 223 -18.98 18.87 -10.08
N THR A 224 -19.11 18.44 -8.82
CA THR A 224 -20.32 18.67 -8.00
C THR A 224 -20.21 20.02 -7.29
N GLU A 225 -21.11 20.36 -6.39
CA GLU A 225 -20.98 21.56 -5.55
C GLU A 225 -19.71 21.50 -4.68
N THR A 226 -19.39 20.30 -4.16
CA THR A 226 -18.31 20.10 -3.19
C THR A 226 -17.05 19.53 -3.83
N TYR A 227 -17.16 18.47 -4.65
CA TYR A 227 -16.02 17.64 -5.07
C TYR A 227 -15.86 17.54 -6.58
N LEU A 228 -14.59 17.40 -7.00
CA LEU A 228 -14.26 16.88 -8.31
C LEU A 228 -14.34 15.36 -8.27
N ILE A 229 -15.13 14.78 -9.17
CA ILE A 229 -15.35 13.34 -9.30
C ILE A 229 -14.73 12.85 -10.60
N ASN A 230 -13.67 12.06 -10.47
CA ASN A 230 -12.98 11.41 -11.58
C ASN A 230 -13.63 10.04 -11.85
N ILE A 231 -13.94 9.73 -13.12
CA ILE A 231 -14.52 8.44 -13.53
C ILE A 231 -13.38 7.49 -13.87
N LYS A 232 -13.11 6.54 -12.97
CA LYS A 232 -12.00 5.58 -13.17
C LYS A 232 -12.40 4.41 -14.05
N GLU A 233 -13.64 3.96 -13.95
CA GLU A 233 -14.23 2.88 -14.77
C GLU A 233 -15.75 3.07 -14.91
N PRO A 234 -16.32 2.73 -16.05
CA PRO A 234 -15.66 2.37 -17.31
C PRO A 234 -15.05 3.60 -17.99
N SER A 235 -14.19 3.39 -18.97
CA SER A 235 -13.76 4.49 -19.84
C SER A 235 -14.96 5.09 -20.56
N VAL A 236 -15.16 6.39 -20.46
CA VAL A 236 -16.26 7.18 -21.06
C VAL A 236 -15.72 8.47 -21.68
N ASP A 237 -16.48 9.04 -22.62
CA ASP A 237 -16.22 10.37 -23.14
C ASP A 237 -17.25 11.39 -22.61
N TYR A 238 -16.92 12.68 -22.58
CA TYR A 238 -17.80 13.76 -22.09
C TYR A 238 -19.17 13.84 -22.79
N GLY A 239 -19.31 13.30 -23.98
CA GLY A 239 -20.58 13.27 -24.73
C GLY A 239 -21.43 12.01 -24.52
N ASP A 240 -20.93 11.05 -23.79
CA ASP A 240 -21.60 9.77 -23.61
C ASP A 240 -22.83 9.85 -22.70
N ALA A 241 -23.82 9.00 -22.98
CA ALA A 241 -24.97 8.83 -22.11
C ALA A 241 -24.57 8.35 -20.69
N LYS A 242 -23.59 7.46 -20.59
CA LYS A 242 -23.05 6.98 -19.33
C LYS A 242 -22.42 8.11 -18.50
N PHE A 243 -21.67 9.03 -19.14
CA PHE A 243 -21.15 10.22 -18.46
C PHE A 243 -22.26 11.07 -17.87
N THR A 244 -23.31 11.34 -18.65
CA THR A 244 -24.45 12.14 -18.20
C THR A 244 -25.18 11.44 -17.05
N GLU A 245 -25.39 10.12 -17.15
CA GLU A 245 -26.09 9.32 -16.15
C GLU A 245 -25.38 9.37 -14.77
N VAL A 246 -24.06 9.10 -14.73
CA VAL A 246 -23.33 9.09 -13.46
C VAL A 246 -23.18 10.49 -12.88
N ARG A 247 -22.86 11.49 -13.71
CA ARG A 247 -22.79 12.89 -13.27
C ARG A 247 -24.12 13.33 -12.63
N ASP A 248 -25.23 13.14 -13.32
CA ASP A 248 -26.54 13.59 -12.87
C ASP A 248 -26.96 12.86 -11.58
N HIS A 249 -26.65 11.57 -11.46
CA HIS A 249 -26.94 10.80 -10.24
C HIS A 249 -26.15 11.27 -9.02
N ILE A 250 -24.82 11.43 -9.16
CA ILE A 250 -23.96 11.87 -8.05
C ILE A 250 -24.25 13.33 -7.68
N THR A 251 -24.48 14.20 -8.65
CA THR A 251 -24.86 15.60 -8.41
C THR A 251 -26.19 15.65 -7.67
N LYS A 252 -27.17 14.84 -8.09
CA LYS A 252 -28.48 14.78 -7.43
C LYS A 252 -28.41 14.27 -6.00
N PHE A 253 -27.58 13.26 -5.75
CA PHE A 253 -27.31 12.78 -4.38
C PHE A 253 -26.78 13.93 -3.50
N GLU A 254 -25.76 14.65 -3.98
CA GLU A 254 -25.14 15.74 -3.20
C GLU A 254 -26.15 16.90 -2.96
N GLU A 255 -26.92 17.31 -3.97
CA GLU A 255 -27.98 18.31 -3.81
C GLU A 255 -28.98 17.93 -2.71
N ILE A 256 -29.36 16.63 -2.65
CA ILE A 256 -30.28 16.13 -1.63
C ILE A 256 -29.60 16.12 -0.26
N LEU A 257 -28.39 15.64 -0.17
CA LEU A 257 -27.62 15.60 1.07
C LEU A 257 -27.45 17.00 1.67
N LEU A 258 -27.18 18.01 0.85
CA LEU A 258 -27.01 19.39 1.28
C LEU A 258 -28.34 20.13 1.49
N GLY A 259 -29.46 19.52 1.09
CA GLY A 259 -30.81 20.05 1.22
C GLY A 259 -31.34 20.05 2.64
N LYS A 260 -32.59 20.61 2.83
CA LYS A 260 -33.20 20.73 4.16
C LYS A 260 -33.69 19.39 4.69
N ASP A 261 -34.29 18.58 3.84
CA ASP A 261 -34.92 17.30 4.18
C ASP A 261 -33.95 16.14 3.92
N PHE A 262 -32.65 16.39 4.11
CA PHE A 262 -31.58 15.48 3.73
C PHE A 262 -31.68 14.09 4.39
N ALA A 263 -32.15 14.02 5.64
CA ALA A 263 -32.26 12.79 6.42
C ALA A 263 -33.63 12.07 6.25
N ASP A 264 -34.49 12.52 5.32
CA ASP A 264 -35.74 11.80 5.04
C ASP A 264 -35.43 10.37 4.55
N PRO A 265 -35.97 9.30 5.16
CA PRO A 265 -35.64 7.93 4.85
C PRO A 265 -36.04 7.49 3.43
N GLU A 266 -37.03 8.13 2.81
CA GLU A 266 -37.54 7.78 1.48
C GLU A 266 -37.00 8.68 0.37
N HIS A 267 -36.74 9.96 0.68
CA HIS A 267 -36.38 10.98 -0.32
C HIS A 267 -35.05 11.68 -0.02
N GLY A 268 -34.51 11.49 1.18
CA GLY A 268 -33.20 12.01 1.60
C GLY A 268 -32.01 11.13 1.16
N TYR A 269 -30.82 11.43 1.68
CA TYR A 269 -29.60 10.67 1.36
C TYR A 269 -29.72 9.16 1.65
N PRO A 270 -30.50 8.67 2.64
CA PRO A 270 -30.62 7.23 2.90
C PRO A 270 -31.20 6.42 1.74
N ALA A 271 -31.94 7.08 0.84
CA ALA A 271 -32.42 6.44 -0.39
C ALA A 271 -31.34 6.26 -1.44
N TYR A 272 -30.27 7.06 -1.39
CA TYR A 272 -29.20 7.10 -2.40
C TYR A 272 -27.96 6.31 -2.03
N VAL A 273 -27.67 6.12 -0.75
CA VAL A 273 -26.40 5.55 -0.30
C VAL A 273 -26.56 4.24 0.48
N ASP A 274 -25.57 3.39 0.39
CA ASP A 274 -25.35 2.29 1.30
C ASP A 274 -24.71 2.85 2.59
N ILE A 275 -25.55 3.10 3.59
CA ILE A 275 -25.18 3.80 4.83
C ILE A 275 -24.00 3.12 5.53
N ASP A 276 -24.02 1.78 5.64
CA ASP A 276 -22.97 1.04 6.32
C ASP A 276 -21.62 1.17 5.59
N SER A 277 -21.61 1.24 4.27
CA SER A 277 -20.37 1.48 3.52
C SER A 277 -19.78 2.87 3.79
N PHE A 278 -20.61 3.91 3.91
CA PHE A 278 -20.16 5.25 4.27
C PHE A 278 -19.62 5.32 5.70
N ILE A 279 -20.25 4.63 6.63
CA ILE A 279 -19.82 4.55 8.02
C ILE A 279 -18.51 3.80 8.15
N ASP A 280 -18.38 2.63 7.54
CA ASP A 280 -17.15 1.83 7.62
C ASP A 280 -15.98 2.54 6.96
N TRP A 281 -16.19 3.13 5.78
CA TRP A 281 -15.18 3.95 5.13
C TRP A 281 -14.75 5.12 6.05
N PHE A 282 -15.72 5.83 6.63
CA PHE A 282 -15.44 6.92 7.58
C PHE A 282 -14.64 6.43 8.79
N LEU A 283 -15.11 5.36 9.45
CA LEU A 283 -14.45 4.86 10.66
C LEU A 283 -13.03 4.40 10.40
N ILE A 284 -12.77 3.67 9.31
CA ILE A 284 -11.43 3.19 8.98
C ILE A 284 -10.49 4.37 8.70
N ASN A 285 -10.91 5.30 7.86
CA ASN A 285 -10.11 6.48 7.54
C ASN A 285 -9.94 7.42 8.76
N GLU A 286 -10.93 7.51 9.64
CA GLU A 286 -10.84 8.30 10.86
C GLU A 286 -9.95 7.62 11.90
N VAL A 287 -10.01 6.30 12.08
CA VAL A 287 -9.07 5.55 12.93
C VAL A 287 -7.64 5.76 12.46
N ALA A 288 -7.39 5.67 11.18
CA ALA A 288 -6.08 5.93 10.61
C ALA A 288 -5.70 7.42 10.61
N LYS A 289 -6.64 8.32 10.80
CA LYS A 289 -6.46 9.77 10.55
C LYS A 289 -5.81 10.00 9.18
N ASN A 290 -6.33 9.29 8.16
CA ASN A 290 -5.79 9.33 6.81
C ASN A 290 -5.85 10.76 6.24
N VAL A 291 -4.69 11.32 5.95
CA VAL A 291 -4.53 12.75 5.64
C VAL A 291 -5.32 13.16 4.40
N ASP A 292 -5.30 12.32 3.37
CA ASP A 292 -5.89 12.63 2.08
C ASP A 292 -7.40 12.38 2.04
N ALA A 293 -7.92 11.52 2.95
CA ALA A 293 -9.30 11.08 2.94
C ALA A 293 -10.33 12.17 3.34
N GLN A 294 -9.89 13.33 3.82
CA GLN A 294 -10.82 14.42 4.09
C GLN A 294 -11.44 14.97 2.81
N TRP A 295 -10.63 15.20 1.75
CA TRP A 295 -11.11 15.81 0.50
C TRP A 295 -10.11 15.76 -0.66
N TYR A 296 -8.91 15.12 -0.49
CA TYR A 296 -7.81 15.36 -1.39
C TYR A 296 -7.74 14.34 -2.54
N SER A 297 -7.51 13.07 -2.25
CA SER A 297 -7.39 12.02 -3.28
C SER A 297 -7.55 10.63 -2.68
N SER A 298 -7.56 9.60 -3.53
CA SER A 298 -7.69 8.20 -3.12
C SER A 298 -8.98 7.88 -2.35
N ILE A 299 -10.02 8.67 -2.57
CA ILE A 299 -11.35 8.50 -1.99
C ILE A 299 -12.25 7.86 -3.04
N PHE A 300 -12.38 6.54 -2.97
CA PHE A 300 -13.15 5.79 -3.96
C PHE A 300 -14.61 5.61 -3.53
N LEU A 301 -15.48 5.57 -4.53
CA LEU A 301 -16.87 5.18 -4.41
C LEU A 301 -17.30 4.45 -5.68
N HIS A 302 -18.33 3.64 -5.58
CA HIS A 302 -18.87 2.94 -6.74
C HIS A 302 -20.40 2.94 -6.73
N TRP A 303 -20.95 2.91 -7.92
CA TRP A 303 -22.40 2.92 -8.13
C TRP A 303 -22.78 2.04 -9.32
N VAL A 304 -23.86 1.29 -9.14
CA VAL A 304 -24.51 0.54 -10.23
C VAL A 304 -25.91 1.13 -10.43
N PRO A 305 -26.30 1.54 -11.65
CA PRO A 305 -27.60 2.12 -11.92
C PRO A 305 -28.77 1.29 -11.35
N GLY A 306 -29.68 1.98 -10.65
CA GLY A 306 -30.76 1.36 -9.90
C GLY A 306 -30.42 0.86 -8.50
N GLY A 307 -29.14 0.85 -8.13
CA GLY A 307 -28.64 0.56 -6.79
C GLY A 307 -28.26 1.83 -6.02
N LYS A 308 -27.70 1.62 -4.83
CA LYS A 308 -27.17 2.67 -3.95
C LYS A 308 -25.70 2.94 -4.22
N ILE A 309 -25.27 4.17 -3.99
CA ILE A 309 -23.85 4.56 -3.97
C ILE A 309 -23.20 3.91 -2.76
N SER A 310 -22.06 3.25 -2.94
CA SER A 310 -21.26 2.69 -1.85
C SER A 310 -19.90 3.39 -1.81
N MET A 311 -19.45 3.77 -0.60
CA MET A 311 -18.06 4.21 -0.39
C MET A 311 -17.11 3.02 -0.41
N GLY A 312 -15.87 3.30 -0.76
CA GLY A 312 -14.81 2.31 -0.91
C GLY A 312 -14.55 1.94 -2.37
N PRO A 313 -13.45 1.17 -2.58
CA PRO A 313 -12.57 0.61 -1.56
C PRO A 313 -11.70 1.66 -0.85
N ILE A 314 -11.13 1.27 0.29
CA ILE A 314 -10.13 2.08 0.99
C ILE A 314 -8.76 1.93 0.30
N TRP A 315 -7.94 3.00 0.33
CA TRP A 315 -6.64 3.02 -0.32
C TRP A 315 -5.70 4.07 0.30
N ASP A 316 -4.37 3.85 0.19
CA ASP A 316 -3.28 4.82 0.42
C ASP A 316 -3.16 5.27 1.89
N PHE A 317 -2.67 4.37 2.75
CA PHE A 317 -2.55 4.60 4.19
C PHE A 317 -1.11 4.71 4.70
N ASP A 318 -0.11 4.79 3.83
CA ASP A 318 1.29 4.94 4.23
C ASP A 318 1.56 6.22 5.03
N LEU A 319 0.73 7.24 4.86
CA LEU A 319 0.71 8.48 5.63
C LEU A 319 -0.30 8.48 6.80
N GLY A 320 -1.04 7.40 6.98
CA GLY A 320 -1.98 7.24 8.09
C GLY A 320 -1.31 6.87 9.41
N PHE A 321 -2.13 6.69 10.46
CA PHE A 321 -1.70 6.25 11.79
C PHE A 321 -0.54 7.09 12.33
N GLY A 322 -0.66 8.42 12.18
CA GLY A 322 0.31 9.39 12.69
C GLY A 322 1.62 9.49 11.92
N ASN A 323 1.75 8.90 10.73
CA ASN A 323 3.00 8.90 9.95
C ASN A 323 3.21 10.17 9.11
N VAL A 324 2.83 11.32 9.63
CA VAL A 324 3.02 12.65 9.00
C VAL A 324 3.47 13.68 10.02
N ASP A 325 4.35 14.60 9.60
CA ASP A 325 4.87 15.71 10.41
C ASP A 325 4.15 17.05 10.14
N TYR A 326 3.05 17.00 9.40
CA TYR A 326 2.23 18.16 9.05
C TYR A 326 0.76 17.92 9.41
N ALA A 327 0.02 18.98 9.63
CA ALA A 327 -1.36 18.98 10.09
C ALA A 327 -1.53 18.27 11.47
N ASP A 328 -2.75 18.24 11.98
CA ASP A 328 -3.05 17.57 13.25
C ASP A 328 -3.14 16.05 13.14
N ALA A 329 -2.87 15.49 11.96
CA ALA A 329 -2.91 14.05 11.71
C ALA A 329 -1.75 13.28 12.38
N THR A 330 -0.69 13.99 12.80
CA THR A 330 0.38 13.43 13.66
C THR A 330 -0.14 12.90 14.99
N TYR A 331 -1.10 13.61 15.59
CA TYR A 331 -1.59 13.31 16.93
C TYR A 331 -2.76 12.33 16.90
N PRO A 332 -2.83 11.36 17.84
CA PRO A 332 -3.94 10.40 17.89
C PRO A 332 -5.28 11.02 18.26
N GLU A 333 -5.29 12.18 18.94
CA GLU A 333 -6.51 12.90 19.33
C GLU A 333 -7.03 13.81 18.20
N GLY A 334 -8.27 14.22 18.32
CA GLY A 334 -8.94 15.15 17.38
C GLY A 334 -9.53 14.46 16.15
N TRP A 335 -10.57 15.06 15.61
CA TRP A 335 -11.22 14.60 14.39
C TRP A 335 -10.44 15.06 13.16
N TRP A 336 -10.44 14.24 12.09
CA TRP A 336 -9.84 14.57 10.81
C TRP A 336 -10.83 14.34 9.66
N VAL A 337 -11.19 13.10 9.38
CA VAL A 337 -12.06 12.74 8.26
C VAL A 337 -13.52 13.13 8.51
N ARG A 338 -13.91 13.31 9.76
CA ARG A 338 -15.20 13.92 10.15
C ARG A 338 -15.51 15.20 9.37
N TRP A 339 -14.50 15.95 8.96
CA TRP A 339 -14.64 17.21 8.22
C TRP A 339 -14.80 17.03 6.71
N ASN A 340 -14.82 15.81 6.19
CA ASN A 340 -15.32 15.52 4.85
C ASN A 340 -16.75 16.02 4.75
N THR A 341 -17.08 16.80 3.71
CA THR A 341 -18.36 17.52 3.63
C THR A 341 -19.57 16.59 3.69
N TRP A 342 -19.50 15.46 2.99
CA TRP A 342 -20.60 14.49 2.99
C TRP A 342 -20.77 13.83 4.37
N ILE A 343 -19.67 13.40 4.97
CA ILE A 343 -19.68 12.78 6.32
C ILE A 343 -20.12 13.81 7.37
N SER A 344 -19.58 15.03 7.31
CA SER A 344 -19.97 16.10 8.24
C SER A 344 -21.47 16.38 8.22
N ARG A 345 -22.07 16.37 7.01
CA ARG A 345 -23.51 16.57 6.85
C ARG A 345 -24.33 15.37 7.35
N MET A 346 -23.89 14.14 7.07
CA MET A 346 -24.54 12.92 7.56
C MET A 346 -24.52 12.82 9.08
N LEU A 347 -23.46 13.30 9.72
CA LEU A 347 -23.35 13.35 11.19
C LEU A 347 -24.31 14.34 11.85
N GLU A 348 -25.05 15.15 11.09
CA GLU A 348 -26.18 15.94 11.62
C GLU A 348 -27.47 15.11 11.75
N ASP A 349 -27.50 13.89 11.17
CA ASP A 349 -28.60 12.95 11.31
C ASP A 349 -28.38 12.06 12.55
N PRO A 350 -29.27 12.14 13.58
CA PRO A 350 -29.15 11.29 14.77
C PRO A 350 -29.16 9.79 14.47
N ALA A 351 -29.87 9.35 13.42
CA ALA A 351 -29.91 7.93 13.06
C ALA A 351 -28.54 7.47 12.49
N PHE A 352 -27.88 8.32 11.72
CA PHE A 352 -26.53 8.05 11.24
C PHE A 352 -25.52 7.99 12.40
N VAL A 353 -25.60 8.94 13.34
CA VAL A 353 -24.73 8.98 14.52
C VAL A 353 -24.87 7.71 15.37
N GLU A 354 -26.08 7.29 15.67
CA GLU A 354 -26.32 6.04 16.41
C GLU A 354 -25.71 4.82 15.68
N ARG A 355 -25.88 4.76 14.37
CA ARG A 355 -25.30 3.67 13.57
C ARG A 355 -23.76 3.73 13.54
N VAL A 356 -23.15 4.92 13.50
CA VAL A 356 -21.71 5.11 13.64
C VAL A 356 -21.21 4.56 14.98
N LYS A 357 -21.92 4.85 16.09
CA LYS A 357 -21.55 4.35 17.43
C LYS A 357 -21.62 2.83 17.50
N GLU A 358 -22.66 2.21 16.94
CA GLU A 358 -22.80 0.75 16.87
C GLU A 358 -21.63 0.13 16.11
N ARG A 359 -21.36 0.64 14.89
CA ARG A 359 -20.29 0.11 14.04
C ARG A 359 -18.90 0.30 14.67
N TYR A 360 -18.69 1.43 15.34
CA TYR A 360 -17.44 1.65 16.08
C TYR A 360 -17.28 0.68 17.24
N ALA A 361 -18.35 0.38 17.98
CA ALA A 361 -18.31 -0.59 19.07
C ALA A 361 -17.93 -2.00 18.56
N ASP A 362 -18.46 -2.40 17.40
CA ASP A 362 -18.10 -3.65 16.72
C ASP A 362 -16.61 -3.68 16.32
N LEU A 363 -16.08 -2.57 15.83
CA LEU A 363 -14.67 -2.44 15.48
C LEU A 363 -13.78 -2.47 16.72
N ASP A 364 -14.13 -1.70 17.77
CA ASP A 364 -13.36 -1.64 19.03
C ASP A 364 -13.34 -2.99 19.74
N ALA A 365 -14.39 -3.78 19.64
CA ALA A 365 -14.42 -5.15 20.18
C ALA A 365 -13.40 -6.09 19.50
N GLN A 366 -13.00 -5.80 18.28
CA GLN A 366 -12.01 -6.58 17.52
C GLN A 366 -10.56 -6.09 17.74
N ARG A 367 -10.36 -5.02 18.50
CA ARG A 367 -9.02 -4.42 18.76
C ARG A 367 -7.97 -5.44 19.23
N PRO A 368 -8.29 -6.39 20.15
CA PRO A 368 -7.30 -7.37 20.59
C PRO A 368 -6.78 -8.26 19.45
N GLU A 369 -7.67 -8.70 18.54
CA GLU A 369 -7.29 -9.52 17.38
C GLU A 369 -6.47 -8.69 16.38
N ILE A 370 -6.86 -7.43 16.12
CA ILE A 370 -6.12 -6.50 15.25
C ILE A 370 -4.69 -6.32 15.76
N LYS A 371 -4.51 -6.13 17.07
CA LYS A 371 -3.18 -6.02 17.69
C LYS A 371 -2.38 -7.31 17.60
N GLN A 372 -3.04 -8.46 17.76
CA GLN A 372 -2.40 -9.77 17.60
C GLN A 372 -1.90 -9.95 16.15
N ASP A 373 -2.70 -9.56 15.16
CA ASP A 373 -2.32 -9.63 13.75
C ASP A 373 -1.14 -8.69 13.47
N LEU A 374 -1.17 -7.44 13.97
CA LEU A 374 -0.09 -6.47 13.83
C LEU A 374 1.23 -7.01 14.40
N ALA A 375 1.20 -7.60 15.61
CA ALA A 375 2.37 -8.21 16.23
C ALA A 375 2.88 -9.41 15.41
N GLY A 376 1.97 -10.23 14.87
CA GLY A 376 2.33 -11.37 14.01
C GLY A 376 3.02 -10.95 12.72
N TRP A 377 2.53 -9.89 12.06
CA TRP A 377 3.18 -9.34 10.85
C TRP A 377 4.52 -8.69 11.17
N ALA A 378 4.65 -8.02 12.31
CA ALA A 378 5.93 -7.45 12.73
C ALA A 378 6.98 -8.54 12.96
N GLU A 379 6.61 -9.67 13.59
CA GLU A 379 7.48 -10.83 13.76
C GLU A 379 7.86 -11.46 12.40
N GLU A 380 6.91 -11.59 11.48
CA GLU A 380 7.16 -12.08 10.11
C GLU A 380 8.19 -11.22 9.39
N LEU A 381 8.14 -9.90 9.59
CA LEU A 381 9.00 -8.93 8.90
C LEU A 381 10.34 -8.68 9.58
N GLU A 382 10.61 -9.17 10.78
CA GLU A 382 11.82 -8.85 11.55
C GLU A 382 13.11 -9.00 10.72
N LEU A 383 13.29 -10.16 10.08
CA LEU A 383 14.48 -10.41 9.25
C LEU A 383 14.45 -9.63 7.93
N SER A 384 13.28 -9.53 7.32
CA SER A 384 13.09 -8.86 6.04
C SER A 384 13.26 -7.36 6.17
N HIS A 385 12.76 -6.78 7.26
CA HIS A 385 12.98 -5.38 7.59
C HIS A 385 14.48 -5.09 7.78
N ALA A 386 15.21 -5.94 8.49
CA ALA A 386 16.64 -5.78 8.69
C ALA A 386 17.44 -5.79 7.35
N GLU A 387 17.05 -6.66 6.39
CA GLU A 387 17.65 -6.65 5.05
C GLU A 387 17.20 -5.43 4.21
N ASN A 388 15.94 -5.01 4.35
CA ASN A 388 15.44 -3.78 3.72
C ASN A 388 16.18 -2.55 4.22
N ASP A 389 16.40 -2.42 5.55
CA ASP A 389 17.15 -1.31 6.13
C ASP A 389 18.65 -1.36 5.79
N ARG A 390 19.23 -2.55 5.65
CA ARG A 390 20.62 -2.69 5.13
C ARG A 390 20.79 -2.00 3.78
N ILE A 391 19.76 -2.03 2.93
CA ILE A 391 19.78 -1.41 1.59
C ILE A 391 19.47 0.09 1.67
N TRP A 392 18.38 0.45 2.36
CA TRP A 392 17.80 1.77 2.28
C TRP A 392 18.22 2.69 3.43
N GLN A 393 18.67 2.14 4.55
CA GLN A 393 19.17 2.86 5.72
C GLN A 393 18.20 3.93 6.23
N THR A 394 16.95 3.55 6.44
CA THR A 394 15.89 4.45 6.89
C THR A 394 15.82 4.58 8.41
N MET A 395 16.29 3.56 9.16
CA MET A 395 16.30 3.58 10.63
C MET A 395 17.28 4.62 11.18
N GLY A 396 16.93 5.25 12.27
CA GLY A 396 17.72 6.33 12.89
C GLY A 396 17.82 7.61 12.04
N ARG A 397 17.05 7.73 10.96
CA ARG A 397 17.08 8.89 10.05
C ARG A 397 15.70 9.45 9.80
N TYR A 398 15.63 10.75 9.60
CA TYR A 398 14.41 11.38 9.09
C TYR A 398 14.17 10.95 7.63
N VAL A 399 12.98 10.44 7.39
CA VAL A 399 12.41 10.21 6.05
C VAL A 399 11.13 11.02 5.98
N TRP A 400 11.02 11.91 5.01
CA TRP A 400 9.81 12.70 4.85
C TRP A 400 8.58 11.78 4.60
N PRO A 401 7.45 11.97 5.27
CA PRO A 401 7.15 12.99 6.30
C PRO A 401 7.07 12.42 7.74
N ASN A 402 7.99 11.54 8.15
CA ASN A 402 7.92 10.91 9.47
C ASN A 402 8.00 11.96 10.60
N PRO A 403 7.06 11.98 11.57
CA PRO A 403 7.09 12.90 12.68
C PRO A 403 8.10 12.51 13.77
N VAL A 404 8.47 11.24 13.83
CA VAL A 404 9.38 10.65 14.80
C VAL A 404 10.50 9.87 14.09
N VAL A 405 11.60 9.65 14.80
CA VAL A 405 12.74 8.89 14.31
C VAL A 405 13.17 7.94 15.41
N TYR A 406 13.04 6.64 15.17
CA TYR A 406 13.50 5.60 16.08
C TYR A 406 14.69 4.87 15.46
N ASP A 407 15.52 4.27 16.31
CA ASP A 407 16.73 3.57 15.89
C ASP A 407 16.47 2.09 15.56
N THR A 408 15.37 1.51 16.06
CA THR A 408 15.04 0.10 15.88
C THR A 408 13.64 -0.10 15.30
N TYR A 409 13.46 -1.26 14.65
CA TYR A 409 12.17 -1.65 14.09
C TYR A 409 11.11 -1.87 15.19
N GLU A 410 11.52 -2.44 16.29
CA GLU A 410 10.67 -2.70 17.45
C GLU A 410 10.11 -1.39 18.02
N GLU A 411 10.91 -0.32 18.07
CA GLU A 411 10.45 1.00 18.51
C GLU A 411 9.44 1.63 17.54
N GLU A 412 9.64 1.50 16.22
CA GLU A 412 8.69 1.97 15.21
C GLU A 412 7.35 1.20 15.30
N VAL A 413 7.38 -0.13 15.48
CA VAL A 413 6.18 -0.95 15.65
C VAL A 413 5.47 -0.60 16.96
N ALA A 414 6.20 -0.49 18.07
CA ALA A 414 5.62 -0.11 19.36
C ALA A 414 4.95 1.27 19.29
N HIS A 415 5.56 2.23 18.59
CA HIS A 415 4.94 3.54 18.37
C HIS A 415 3.62 3.45 17.57
N LEU A 416 3.57 2.62 16.52
CA LEU A 416 2.33 2.39 15.77
C LEU A 416 1.23 1.77 16.64
N GLU A 417 1.58 0.78 17.47
CA GLU A 417 0.63 0.14 18.40
C GLU A 417 0.10 1.13 19.45
N ASP A 418 0.99 1.88 20.09
CA ASP A 418 0.62 2.88 21.11
C ASP A 418 -0.24 3.99 20.50
N TRP A 419 0.09 4.44 19.30
CA TRP A 419 -0.69 5.43 18.57
C TRP A 419 -2.11 4.91 18.27
N LEU A 420 -2.23 3.68 17.78
CA LEU A 420 -3.51 3.04 17.48
C LEU A 420 -4.38 2.90 18.74
N ASP A 421 -3.82 2.42 19.84
CA ASP A 421 -4.54 2.27 21.11
C ASP A 421 -5.04 3.62 21.63
N THR A 422 -4.18 4.63 21.66
CA THR A 422 -4.55 5.99 22.08
C THR A 422 -5.63 6.57 21.17
N ARG A 423 -5.51 6.35 19.86
CA ARG A 423 -6.49 6.79 18.86
C ARG A 423 -7.86 6.18 19.10
N MET A 424 -7.91 4.87 19.24
CA MET A 424 -9.17 4.17 19.42
C MET A 424 -9.83 4.52 20.77
N ASP A 425 -9.06 4.69 21.83
CA ASP A 425 -9.60 5.14 23.13
C ASP A 425 -10.17 6.56 23.03
N TRP A 426 -9.44 7.46 22.37
CA TRP A 426 -9.93 8.83 22.16
C TRP A 426 -11.21 8.84 21.31
N MET A 427 -11.29 8.05 20.23
CA MET A 427 -12.48 7.97 19.38
C MET A 427 -13.69 7.44 20.14
N LYS A 428 -13.50 6.44 21.00
CA LYS A 428 -14.58 5.91 21.86
C LYS A 428 -15.24 7.00 22.69
N GLU A 429 -14.43 7.80 23.39
CA GLU A 429 -14.93 8.93 24.19
C GLU A 429 -15.50 10.07 23.32
N ALA A 430 -14.91 10.32 22.16
CA ALA A 430 -15.35 11.40 21.28
C ALA A 430 -16.68 11.11 20.60
N LEU A 431 -16.93 9.84 20.25
CA LEU A 431 -18.21 9.37 19.67
C LEU A 431 -19.37 9.49 20.66
N GLU A 432 -19.14 9.26 21.96
CA GLU A 432 -20.16 9.45 22.98
C GLU A 432 -20.66 10.91 23.05
N ARG A 433 -19.85 11.87 22.60
CA ARG A 433 -20.16 13.31 22.60
C ARG A 433 -20.76 13.81 21.28
N LEU A 434 -20.92 12.95 20.25
CA LEU A 434 -21.68 13.20 19.05
C LEU A 434 -23.17 12.99 19.34
#